data_ae8dfb47cb478304e26518b237a66433
#
_entry.id   ae8dfb47cb478304e26518b237a66433
#
_cell.length_a   1.000
_cell.length_b   1.000
_cell.length_c   1.000
_cell.angle_alpha   90.00
_cell.angle_beta   90.00
_cell.angle_gamma   90.00
#
_symmetry.space_group_name_H-M   'P 1'
#
loop_
_entity.id
_entity.type
_entity.pdbx_description
1 polymer ?
#
loop_
_entity_poly.entity_id
_entity_poly.type
_entity_poly.pdbx_seq_one_letter_code
_entity_poly.pdbx_strand_id
1 'polypeptide(L)'
;DTPEARILGRPAGELFAAGGDPRYQGKRFASLRFAVTPFALIDILVIAPYWLHLLGILDLDLRALRALRLLRLLKLLRGFVLAVKEFRKANAERTLRQKVDALMNDTPTSGRLHHQLDLIFIIFIITSVAAVFLETIPAVHDPLKVEFYWFDTIAIAVFTIEYLLRLYAAPEREPHHSALSGRFSFVKKPSSLIDLVAILPYYLQFLFAVDLRFIRVLRVLRILKLTRYNTALTTFAMVLKREKRAFSAAMFITVLITFLSGAIVYEFEHAAQPEKFDTMPRAMYWAVITLASVGYGDISPVTPIGQAFTMVLAILGIGLVALPAGILGSAFSDQLHQQREQMLKAVEDAFADGILTEDEERMLEEERIRLHLSEEQFEKLKQRAIARHSTEVTAAYTII
;
A
#
# COMPACT_ATOMS: atom_id res chain seq x y z
N ASP A 1 17.58 8.52 -38.10
CA ASP A 1 16.78 7.29 -38.05
C ASP A 1 17.61 6.21 -37.37
N THR A 2 17.47 6.10 -36.09
CA THR A 2 18.06 5.01 -35.31
C THR A 2 17.16 3.78 -35.43
N PRO A 3 17.70 2.55 -35.35
CA PRO A 3 16.89 1.31 -35.38
C PRO A 3 15.75 1.29 -34.35
N GLU A 4 15.94 1.95 -33.20
CA GLU A 4 14.94 2.08 -32.14
C GLU A 4 13.73 2.93 -32.54
N ALA A 5 13.90 3.94 -33.39
CA ALA A 5 12.81 4.78 -33.87
C ALA A 5 11.85 4.02 -34.83
N ARG A 6 12.35 3.00 -35.53
CA ARG A 6 11.54 2.12 -36.38
C ARG A 6 10.73 1.09 -35.59
N ILE A 7 11.28 0.63 -34.48
CA ILE A 7 10.61 -0.37 -33.60
C ILE A 7 9.37 0.23 -32.91
N LEU A 8 9.40 1.54 -32.61
CA LEU A 8 8.29 2.24 -31.94
C LEU A 8 7.32 2.91 -32.91
N GLY A 9 7.53 2.81 -34.22
CA GLY A 9 6.66 3.41 -35.25
C GLY A 9 6.55 4.93 -35.21
N ARG A 10 7.45 5.63 -34.46
CA ARG A 10 7.45 7.09 -34.30
C ARG A 10 8.83 7.68 -34.62
N PRO A 11 8.90 8.81 -35.35
CA PRO A 11 10.17 9.46 -35.63
C PRO A 11 10.80 10.00 -34.33
N ALA A 12 12.13 9.87 -34.21
CA ALA A 12 12.92 10.19 -32.99
C ALA A 12 12.68 11.61 -32.42
N GLY A 13 12.21 12.55 -33.24
CA GLY A 13 11.85 13.92 -32.81
C GLY A 13 10.58 14.00 -31.93
N GLU A 14 9.70 12.98 -31.95
CA GLU A 14 8.47 12.99 -31.17
C GLU A 14 8.64 12.49 -29.74
N LEU A 15 9.68 11.70 -29.46
CA LEU A 15 9.97 11.17 -28.11
C LEU A 15 10.37 12.25 -27.10
N PHE A 16 10.94 13.35 -27.55
CA PHE A 16 11.28 14.49 -26.69
C PHE A 16 10.16 15.54 -26.55
N ALA A 17 9.11 15.44 -27.35
CA ALA A 17 7.98 16.37 -27.35
C ALA A 17 6.75 15.88 -26.55
N ALA A 18 6.84 14.71 -25.91
CA ALA A 18 5.72 14.06 -25.22
C ALA A 18 5.20 14.78 -23.95
N GLY A 19 5.62 16.02 -23.69
CA GLY A 19 5.06 16.88 -22.63
C GLY A 19 4.11 17.97 -23.12
N GLY A 20 3.90 18.15 -24.42
CA GLY A 20 3.09 19.22 -25.00
C GLY A 20 1.80 18.71 -25.67
N ASP A 21 0.68 19.32 -25.36
CA ASP A 21 -0.61 19.09 -26.05
C ASP A 21 -0.42 19.31 -27.56
N PRO A 22 -0.70 18.32 -28.45
CA PRO A 22 -0.55 18.42 -29.91
C PRO A 22 -1.21 19.64 -30.54
N ARG A 23 -2.21 20.24 -29.86
CA ARG A 23 -2.92 21.44 -30.28
C ARG A 23 -2.04 22.70 -30.32
N TYR A 24 -0.84 22.65 -29.70
CA TYR A 24 0.08 23.78 -29.57
C TYR A 24 1.33 23.67 -30.46
N GLN A 25 1.53 22.56 -31.15
CA GLN A 25 2.65 22.40 -32.07
C GLN A 25 2.43 23.21 -33.36
N GLY A 26 3.33 24.16 -33.61
CA GLY A 26 3.42 24.88 -34.87
C GLY A 26 2.69 26.22 -35.02
N LYS A 27 2.14 26.83 -33.95
CA LYS A 27 1.50 28.14 -34.01
C LYS A 27 2.26 29.20 -33.26
N ARG A 28 2.58 30.33 -33.91
CA ARG A 28 3.28 31.51 -33.35
C ARG A 28 2.64 32.09 -32.05
N PHE A 29 1.41 31.73 -31.71
CA PHE A 29 0.67 32.16 -30.52
C PHE A 29 0.42 31.06 -29.50
N ALA A 30 1.08 29.93 -29.61
CA ALA A 30 0.89 28.80 -28.67
C ALA A 30 1.24 29.20 -27.23
N SER A 31 2.28 29.98 -27.02
CA SER A 31 2.70 30.49 -25.71
C SER A 31 1.66 31.42 -25.06
N LEU A 32 1.04 32.30 -25.85
CA LEU A 32 -0.02 33.21 -25.37
C LEU A 32 -1.32 32.46 -25.02
N ARG A 33 -1.71 31.48 -25.84
CA ARG A 33 -2.85 30.62 -25.52
C ARG A 33 -2.60 29.75 -24.29
N PHE A 34 -1.40 29.29 -24.08
CA PHE A 34 -1.02 28.58 -22.87
C PHE A 34 -1.09 29.49 -21.64
N ALA A 35 -0.61 30.74 -21.75
CA ALA A 35 -0.62 31.71 -20.65
C ALA A 35 -2.03 32.10 -20.18
N VAL A 36 -3.05 31.95 -21.02
CA VAL A 36 -4.46 32.24 -20.70
C VAL A 36 -5.22 31.00 -20.20
N THR A 37 -4.57 29.83 -20.14
CA THR A 37 -5.22 28.67 -19.55
C THR A 37 -5.44 28.87 -18.04
N PRO A 38 -6.54 28.34 -17.45
CA PRO A 38 -6.82 28.50 -16.02
C PRO A 38 -5.65 28.09 -15.12
N PHE A 39 -4.86 27.08 -15.55
CA PHE A 39 -3.73 26.56 -14.78
C PHE A 39 -2.47 27.45 -14.91
N ALA A 40 -2.22 28.05 -16.07
CA ALA A 40 -1.15 29.03 -16.24
C ALA A 40 -1.47 30.33 -15.48
N LEU A 41 -2.74 30.74 -15.43
CA LEU A 41 -3.18 31.85 -14.59
C LEU A 41 -2.96 31.60 -13.10
N ILE A 42 -3.17 30.37 -12.63
CA ILE A 42 -2.84 29.97 -11.24
C ILE A 42 -1.32 30.11 -11.02
N ASP A 43 -0.49 29.67 -11.96
CA ASP A 43 0.97 29.80 -11.86
C ASP A 43 1.41 31.26 -11.78
N ILE A 44 0.85 32.09 -12.65
CA ILE A 44 1.11 33.55 -12.64
C ILE A 44 0.64 34.14 -11.30
N LEU A 45 -0.56 33.82 -10.84
CA LEU A 45 -1.14 34.36 -9.61
C LEU A 45 -0.36 33.95 -8.36
N VAL A 46 0.32 32.81 -8.37
CA VAL A 46 1.18 32.33 -7.28
C VAL A 46 2.58 32.94 -7.31
N ILE A 47 3.12 33.22 -8.51
CA ILE A 47 4.50 33.67 -8.72
C ILE A 47 4.58 35.21 -8.80
N ALA A 48 3.60 35.84 -9.42
CA ALA A 48 3.59 37.30 -9.63
C ALA A 48 3.67 38.13 -8.33
N PRO A 49 2.94 37.82 -7.25
CA PRO A 49 3.02 38.59 -5.99
C PRO A 49 4.41 38.57 -5.38
N TYR A 50 5.15 37.45 -5.51
CA TYR A 50 6.53 37.35 -5.04
C TYR A 50 7.45 38.30 -5.79
N TRP A 51 7.35 38.33 -7.13
CA TRP A 51 8.17 39.24 -7.96
C TRP A 51 7.77 40.70 -7.77
N LEU A 52 6.47 41.01 -7.62
CA LEU A 52 5.98 42.36 -7.36
C LEU A 52 6.45 42.89 -6.01
N HIS A 53 6.50 42.05 -4.98
CA HIS A 53 7.07 42.40 -3.68
C HIS A 53 8.59 42.61 -3.77
N LEU A 54 9.32 41.72 -4.47
CA LEU A 54 10.78 41.85 -4.66
C LEU A 54 11.17 43.12 -5.45
N LEU A 55 10.29 43.56 -6.36
CA LEU A 55 10.48 44.79 -7.15
C LEU A 55 10.00 46.04 -6.41
N GLY A 56 9.50 45.91 -5.16
CA GLY A 56 9.01 47.05 -4.38
C GLY A 56 7.74 47.68 -4.89
N ILE A 57 7.01 47.02 -5.81
CA ILE A 57 5.75 47.52 -6.42
C ILE A 57 4.56 47.30 -5.49
N LEU A 58 4.60 46.29 -4.65
CA LEU A 58 3.53 45.89 -3.74
C LEU A 58 4.10 45.57 -2.35
N ASP A 59 3.63 46.30 -1.34
CA ASP A 59 3.93 46.05 0.07
C ASP A 59 2.91 45.03 0.59
N LEU A 60 3.20 43.73 0.38
CA LEU A 60 2.35 42.64 0.79
C LEU A 60 2.87 41.98 2.07
N ASP A 61 1.99 41.74 3.04
CA ASP A 61 2.31 40.97 4.23
C ASP A 61 2.83 39.58 3.81
N LEU A 62 4.04 39.21 4.28
CA LEU A 62 4.66 37.91 4.03
C LEU A 62 3.79 36.71 4.45
N ARG A 63 2.83 36.93 5.37
CA ARG A 63 1.85 35.94 5.78
C ARG A 63 0.84 35.64 4.68
N ALA A 64 0.33 36.70 4.00
CA ALA A 64 -0.58 36.55 2.85
C ALA A 64 0.11 35.84 1.68
N LEU A 65 1.40 36.14 1.40
CA LEU A 65 2.19 35.44 0.38
C LEU A 65 2.37 33.93 0.68
N ARG A 66 2.46 33.57 1.98
CA ARG A 66 2.50 32.13 2.36
C ARG A 66 1.17 31.44 2.08
N ALA A 67 0.04 32.11 2.33
CA ALA A 67 -1.29 31.56 2.02
C ALA A 67 -1.49 31.34 0.52
N LEU A 68 -0.95 32.22 -0.35
CA LEU A 68 -1.00 32.03 -1.81
C LEU A 68 -0.27 30.76 -2.27
N ARG A 69 0.71 30.25 -1.49
CA ARG A 69 1.34 28.96 -1.81
C ARG A 69 0.36 27.78 -1.79
N LEU A 70 -0.73 27.88 -1.02
CA LEU A 70 -1.79 26.87 -1.02
C LEU A 70 -2.49 26.78 -2.39
N LEU A 71 -2.48 27.83 -3.20
CA LEU A 71 -2.99 27.79 -4.58
C LEU A 71 -2.20 26.81 -5.46
N ARG A 72 -0.97 26.45 -5.08
CA ARG A 72 -0.22 25.38 -5.76
C ARG A 72 -0.93 24.03 -5.66
N LEU A 73 -1.72 23.80 -4.62
CA LEU A 73 -2.55 22.61 -4.49
C LEU A 73 -3.58 22.50 -5.62
N LEU A 74 -4.02 23.64 -6.20
CA LEU A 74 -4.90 23.65 -7.36
C LEU A 74 -4.23 23.03 -8.60
N LYS A 75 -2.89 22.95 -8.66
CA LYS A 75 -2.20 22.22 -9.72
C LYS A 75 -2.49 20.73 -9.68
N LEU A 76 -2.68 20.17 -8.46
CA LEU A 76 -3.06 18.76 -8.29
C LEU A 76 -4.42 18.48 -8.94
N LEU A 77 -5.35 19.47 -8.93
CA LEU A 77 -6.63 19.36 -9.61
C LEU A 77 -6.49 19.17 -11.12
N ARG A 78 -5.44 19.72 -11.75
CA ARG A 78 -5.18 19.48 -13.18
C ARG A 78 -4.95 18.01 -13.47
N GLY A 79 -4.09 17.37 -12.68
CA GLY A 79 -3.82 15.92 -12.81
C GLY A 79 -5.10 15.10 -12.61
N PHE A 80 -5.90 15.47 -11.61
CA PHE A 80 -7.18 14.81 -11.34
C PHE A 80 -8.19 14.99 -12.47
N VAL A 81 -8.36 16.21 -13.00
CA VAL A 81 -9.27 16.47 -14.13
C VAL A 81 -8.86 15.71 -15.40
N LEU A 82 -7.55 15.61 -15.66
CA LEU A 82 -7.04 14.81 -16.79
C LEU A 82 -7.32 13.33 -16.57
N ALA A 83 -7.03 12.80 -15.39
CA ALA A 83 -7.31 11.41 -15.03
C ALA A 83 -8.81 11.07 -15.16
N VAL A 84 -9.71 11.97 -14.75
CA VAL A 84 -11.17 11.80 -14.94
C VAL A 84 -11.56 11.75 -16.41
N LYS A 85 -10.93 12.58 -17.26
CA LYS A 85 -11.20 12.57 -18.71
C LYS A 85 -10.71 11.28 -19.37
N GLU A 86 -9.50 10.84 -19.03
CA GLU A 86 -8.92 9.56 -19.49
C GLU A 86 -9.81 8.39 -19.07
N PHE A 87 -10.17 8.33 -17.80
CA PHE A 87 -11.06 7.30 -17.26
C PHE A 87 -12.42 7.26 -17.97
N ARG A 88 -13.04 8.42 -18.17
CA ARG A 88 -14.33 8.52 -18.89
C ARG A 88 -14.21 8.00 -20.33
N LYS A 89 -13.11 8.30 -21.01
CA LYS A 89 -12.85 7.83 -22.38
C LYS A 89 -12.66 6.31 -22.41
N ALA A 90 -11.81 5.77 -21.54
CA ALA A 90 -11.51 4.34 -21.46
C ALA A 90 -12.73 3.49 -21.06
N ASN A 91 -13.68 4.08 -20.32
CA ASN A 91 -14.87 3.38 -19.83
C ASN A 91 -16.18 3.88 -20.44
N ALA A 92 -16.17 4.52 -21.63
CA ALA A 92 -17.34 5.16 -22.22
C ALA A 92 -18.51 4.17 -22.42
N GLU A 93 -18.23 3.00 -22.96
CA GLU A 93 -19.22 1.97 -23.31
C GLU A 93 -19.55 1.00 -22.17
N ARG A 94 -18.89 1.13 -21.01
CA ARG A 94 -19.07 0.23 -19.86
C ARG A 94 -20.32 0.58 -19.05
N THR A 95 -20.90 -0.44 -18.41
CA THR A 95 -22.02 -0.27 -17.46
C THR A 95 -21.56 0.50 -16.20
N LEU A 96 -22.53 1.08 -15.47
CA LEU A 96 -22.23 1.78 -14.21
C LEU A 96 -21.47 0.88 -13.23
N ARG A 97 -21.81 -0.42 -13.14
CA ARG A 97 -21.17 -1.37 -12.24
C ARG A 97 -19.72 -1.58 -12.63
N GLN A 98 -19.44 -1.78 -13.91
CA GLN A 98 -18.07 -1.92 -14.44
C GLN A 98 -17.24 -0.65 -14.26
N LYS A 99 -17.86 0.54 -14.39
CA LYS A 99 -17.20 1.82 -14.10
C LYS A 99 -16.83 1.94 -12.63
N VAL A 100 -17.71 1.52 -11.73
CA VAL A 100 -17.45 1.50 -10.29
C VAL A 100 -16.36 0.48 -9.96
N ASP A 101 -16.37 -0.70 -10.59
CA ASP A 101 -15.30 -1.69 -10.41
C ASP A 101 -13.93 -1.13 -10.83
N ALA A 102 -13.85 -0.54 -12.02
CA ALA A 102 -12.62 0.08 -12.52
C ALA A 102 -12.15 1.28 -11.68
N LEU A 103 -13.05 1.94 -10.95
CA LEU A 103 -12.73 3.04 -10.05
C LEU A 103 -12.18 2.56 -8.70
N MET A 104 -12.77 1.48 -8.15
CA MET A 104 -12.49 0.98 -6.81
C MET A 104 -11.44 -0.12 -6.75
N ASN A 105 -11.11 -0.70 -7.88
CA ASN A 105 -10.20 -1.83 -7.99
C ASN A 105 -9.27 -1.66 -9.20
N ASP A 106 -8.07 -2.24 -9.12
CA ASP A 106 -7.14 -2.25 -10.24
C ASP A 106 -7.66 -3.17 -11.35
N THR A 107 -7.88 -2.57 -12.53
CA THR A 107 -8.35 -3.23 -13.77
C THR A 107 -7.63 -2.60 -14.95
N PRO A 108 -7.55 -3.24 -16.12
CA PRO A 108 -6.87 -2.66 -17.30
C PRO A 108 -7.37 -1.28 -17.74
N THR A 109 -8.57 -0.87 -17.30
CA THR A 109 -9.18 0.42 -17.64
C THR A 109 -9.25 1.40 -16.47
N SER A 110 -8.65 1.07 -15.33
CA SER A 110 -8.63 1.91 -14.12
C SER A 110 -7.83 3.19 -14.30
N GLY A 111 -6.68 3.09 -14.95
CA GLY A 111 -5.82 4.22 -15.27
C GLY A 111 -5.36 5.04 -14.05
N ARG A 112 -4.91 6.27 -14.32
CA ARG A 112 -4.37 7.17 -13.28
C ARG A 112 -5.39 7.58 -12.22
N LEU A 113 -6.69 7.59 -12.53
CA LEU A 113 -7.72 8.02 -11.60
C LEU A 113 -7.83 7.09 -10.39
N HIS A 114 -7.77 5.77 -10.60
CA HIS A 114 -7.77 4.78 -9.54
C HIS A 114 -6.58 4.99 -8.58
N HIS A 115 -5.36 5.12 -9.09
CA HIS A 115 -4.17 5.35 -8.27
C HIS A 115 -4.25 6.65 -7.44
N GLN A 116 -4.84 7.71 -8.02
CA GLN A 116 -5.04 8.96 -7.28
C GLN A 116 -6.07 8.80 -6.15
N LEU A 117 -7.15 8.04 -6.39
CA LEU A 117 -8.13 7.73 -5.34
C LEU A 117 -7.53 6.85 -4.25
N ASP A 118 -6.73 5.86 -4.61
CA ASP A 118 -6.02 5.02 -3.64
C ASP A 118 -5.11 5.85 -2.75
N LEU A 119 -4.34 6.78 -3.34
CA LEU A 119 -3.50 7.71 -2.57
C LEU A 119 -4.33 8.57 -1.61
N ILE A 120 -5.48 9.09 -2.06
CA ILE A 120 -6.39 9.86 -1.22
C ILE A 120 -6.90 8.99 -0.06
N PHE A 121 -7.33 7.75 -0.32
CA PHE A 121 -7.77 6.84 0.73
C PHE A 121 -6.65 6.51 1.71
N ILE A 122 -5.43 6.24 1.24
CA ILE A 122 -4.25 6.00 2.09
C ILE A 122 -4.00 7.17 3.03
N ILE A 123 -3.92 8.41 2.48
CA ILE A 123 -3.71 9.62 3.29
C ILE A 123 -4.85 9.77 4.30
N PHE A 124 -6.09 9.53 3.87
CA PHE A 124 -7.26 9.67 4.73
C PHE A 124 -7.28 8.63 5.86
N ILE A 125 -6.89 7.37 5.60
CA ILE A 125 -6.73 6.34 6.61
C ILE A 125 -5.65 6.75 7.61
N ILE A 126 -4.47 7.16 7.15
CA ILE A 126 -3.36 7.57 8.01
C ILE A 126 -3.78 8.75 8.89
N THR A 127 -4.40 9.77 8.31
CA THR A 127 -4.87 10.96 9.04
C THR A 127 -5.95 10.58 10.07
N SER A 128 -6.87 9.67 9.72
CA SER A 128 -7.92 9.23 10.64
C SER A 128 -7.36 8.41 11.82
N VAL A 129 -6.31 7.62 11.60
CA VAL A 129 -5.61 6.92 12.68
C VAL A 129 -4.82 7.91 13.54
N ALA A 130 -4.09 8.85 12.93
CA ALA A 130 -3.38 9.89 13.66
C ALA A 130 -4.32 10.72 14.55
N ALA A 131 -5.53 11.03 14.06
CA ALA A 131 -6.54 11.73 14.84
C ALA A 131 -6.94 10.95 16.10
N VAL A 132 -7.08 9.62 16.03
CA VAL A 132 -7.36 8.78 17.21
C VAL A 132 -6.23 8.87 18.24
N PHE A 133 -4.96 8.90 17.82
CA PHE A 133 -3.84 9.10 18.75
C PHE A 133 -3.84 10.50 19.36
N LEU A 134 -4.08 11.53 18.55
CA LEU A 134 -4.15 12.91 19.05
C LEU A 134 -5.32 13.12 20.02
N GLU A 135 -6.44 12.44 19.82
CA GLU A 135 -7.61 12.45 20.70
C GLU A 135 -7.28 11.93 22.13
N THR A 136 -6.22 11.11 22.28
CA THR A 136 -5.78 10.62 23.59
C THR A 136 -5.05 11.68 24.42
N ILE A 137 -4.61 12.78 23.82
CA ILE A 137 -3.86 13.86 24.47
C ILE A 137 -4.86 14.93 24.94
N PRO A 138 -5.11 15.11 26.27
CA PRO A 138 -6.12 16.05 26.76
C PRO A 138 -5.93 17.48 26.27
N ALA A 139 -4.68 17.96 26.20
CA ALA A 139 -4.34 19.30 25.73
C ALA A 139 -4.72 19.56 24.27
N VAL A 140 -4.85 18.51 23.43
CA VAL A 140 -5.26 18.59 22.04
C VAL A 140 -6.75 18.29 21.89
N HIS A 141 -7.24 17.30 22.63
CA HIS A 141 -8.65 16.85 22.56
C HIS A 141 -9.61 17.91 23.08
N ASP A 142 -9.32 18.52 24.25
CA ASP A 142 -10.27 19.41 24.92
C ASP A 142 -10.71 20.63 24.10
N PRO A 143 -9.81 21.35 23.41
CA PRO A 143 -10.20 22.47 22.56
C PRO A 143 -10.83 22.04 21.22
N LEU A 144 -10.60 20.80 20.74
CA LEU A 144 -10.96 20.31 19.39
C LEU A 144 -11.98 19.16 19.40
N LYS A 145 -12.77 19.02 20.49
CA LYS A 145 -13.75 17.92 20.64
C LYS A 145 -14.74 17.83 19.47
N VAL A 146 -15.21 18.97 19.02
CA VAL A 146 -16.23 19.06 17.96
C VAL A 146 -15.61 18.69 16.61
N GLU A 147 -14.40 19.16 16.36
CA GLU A 147 -13.65 18.89 15.14
C GLU A 147 -13.30 17.39 15.03
N PHE A 148 -12.83 16.76 16.11
CA PHE A 148 -12.57 15.32 16.15
C PHE A 148 -13.83 14.51 15.92
N TYR A 149 -14.96 14.88 16.52
CA TYR A 149 -16.23 14.21 16.31
C TYR A 149 -16.70 14.26 14.85
N TRP A 150 -16.67 15.45 14.24
CA TRP A 150 -17.06 15.60 12.82
C TRP A 150 -16.08 14.90 11.89
N PHE A 151 -14.79 14.99 12.16
CA PHE A 151 -13.78 14.31 11.36
C PHE A 151 -13.97 12.78 11.38
N ASP A 152 -14.19 12.19 12.56
CA ASP A 152 -14.44 10.76 12.70
C ASP A 152 -15.74 10.34 12.01
N THR A 153 -16.80 11.13 12.13
CA THR A 153 -18.08 10.88 11.45
C THR A 153 -17.92 10.90 9.93
N ILE A 154 -17.21 11.90 9.39
CA ILE A 154 -16.90 11.99 7.96
C ILE A 154 -16.05 10.80 7.52
N ALA A 155 -15.05 10.41 8.32
CA ALA A 155 -14.19 9.27 8.02
C ALA A 155 -15.00 7.97 7.89
N ILE A 156 -15.90 7.71 8.83
CA ILE A 156 -16.78 6.55 8.77
C ILE A 156 -17.73 6.60 7.58
N ALA A 157 -18.31 7.76 7.28
CA ALA A 157 -19.17 7.92 6.11
C ALA A 157 -18.42 7.59 4.80
N VAL A 158 -17.20 8.11 4.63
CA VAL A 158 -16.34 7.85 3.47
C VAL A 158 -16.02 6.36 3.36
N PHE A 159 -15.57 5.71 4.46
CA PHE A 159 -15.25 4.28 4.44
C PHE A 159 -16.48 3.40 4.21
N THR A 160 -17.64 3.81 4.71
CA THR A 160 -18.89 3.10 4.44
C THR A 160 -19.29 3.20 2.97
N ILE A 161 -19.22 4.39 2.38
CA ILE A 161 -19.49 4.59 0.95
C ILE A 161 -18.51 3.75 0.11
N GLU A 162 -17.22 3.78 0.43
CA GLU A 162 -16.20 2.98 -0.23
C GLU A 162 -16.55 1.49 -0.18
N TYR A 163 -16.92 0.96 1.01
CA TYR A 163 -17.32 -0.43 1.17
C TYR A 163 -18.55 -0.80 0.35
N LEU A 164 -19.59 0.08 0.36
CA LEU A 164 -20.81 -0.13 -0.40
C LEU A 164 -20.59 -0.11 -1.91
N LEU A 165 -19.72 0.78 -2.41
CA LEU A 165 -19.35 0.83 -3.83
C LEU A 165 -18.64 -0.46 -4.26
N ARG A 166 -17.72 -0.98 -3.44
CA ARG A 166 -17.06 -2.27 -3.69
C ARG A 166 -18.03 -3.45 -3.65
N LEU A 167 -18.94 -3.46 -2.70
CA LEU A 167 -20.01 -4.47 -2.61
C LEU A 167 -20.95 -4.42 -3.82
N TYR A 168 -21.23 -3.22 -4.34
CA TYR A 168 -22.03 -3.05 -5.54
C TYR A 168 -21.31 -3.58 -6.79
N ALA A 169 -20.00 -3.37 -6.89
CA ALA A 169 -19.17 -3.80 -8.02
C ALA A 169 -18.78 -5.28 -7.95
N ALA A 170 -18.83 -5.93 -6.79
CA ALA A 170 -18.34 -7.28 -6.53
C ALA A 170 -18.78 -8.35 -7.57
N PRO A 171 -20.03 -8.37 -8.10
CA PRO A 171 -20.44 -9.37 -9.09
C PRO A 171 -19.68 -9.31 -10.43
N GLU A 172 -19.05 -8.19 -10.77
CA GLU A 172 -18.27 -8.08 -12.02
C GLU A 172 -17.00 -8.96 -12.02
N ARG A 173 -16.51 -9.30 -10.81
CA ARG A 173 -15.30 -10.13 -10.63
C ARG A 173 -15.57 -11.63 -10.60
N GLU A 174 -16.81 -12.02 -10.47
CA GLU A 174 -17.25 -13.42 -10.42
C GLU A 174 -18.44 -13.62 -11.37
N PRO A 175 -18.24 -13.53 -12.70
CA PRO A 175 -19.32 -13.49 -13.70
C PRO A 175 -20.14 -14.79 -13.77
N HIS A 176 -19.63 -15.89 -13.22
CA HIS A 176 -20.31 -17.19 -13.24
C HIS A 176 -21.31 -17.37 -12.08
N HIS A 177 -21.39 -16.43 -11.16
CA HIS A 177 -22.29 -16.45 -10.02
C HIS A 177 -23.41 -15.42 -10.18
N SER A 178 -24.56 -15.70 -9.55
CA SER A 178 -25.63 -14.69 -9.44
C SER A 178 -25.10 -13.44 -8.70
N ALA A 179 -25.72 -12.28 -8.95
CA ALA A 179 -25.29 -11.03 -8.31
C ALA A 179 -25.29 -11.10 -6.77
N LEU A 180 -26.19 -11.88 -6.18
CA LEU A 180 -26.25 -12.10 -4.73
C LEU A 180 -25.11 -13.01 -4.26
N SER A 181 -24.80 -14.07 -5.00
CA SER A 181 -23.70 -14.97 -4.69
C SER A 181 -22.35 -14.25 -4.77
N GLY A 182 -22.12 -13.41 -5.79
CA GLY A 182 -20.90 -12.61 -5.91
C GLY A 182 -20.72 -11.62 -4.75
N ARG A 183 -21.79 -10.97 -4.28
CA ARG A 183 -21.74 -10.11 -3.09
C ARG A 183 -21.44 -10.90 -1.81
N PHE A 184 -22.04 -12.07 -1.65
CA PHE A 184 -21.78 -12.92 -0.48
C PHE A 184 -20.35 -13.46 -0.47
N SER A 185 -19.84 -13.86 -1.63
CA SER A 185 -18.42 -14.22 -1.82
C SER A 185 -17.49 -13.05 -1.46
N PHE A 186 -17.81 -11.84 -1.90
CA PHE A 186 -17.04 -10.64 -1.55
C PHE A 186 -16.98 -10.40 -0.05
N VAL A 187 -18.11 -10.46 0.67
CA VAL A 187 -18.16 -10.23 2.13
C VAL A 187 -17.26 -11.20 2.90
N LYS A 188 -17.10 -12.43 2.41
CA LYS A 188 -16.23 -13.44 3.03
C LYS A 188 -14.74 -13.24 2.74
N LYS A 189 -14.35 -12.39 1.77
CA LYS A 189 -12.94 -12.15 1.46
C LYS A 189 -12.25 -11.46 2.64
N PRO A 190 -11.01 -11.83 2.99
CA PRO A 190 -10.27 -11.22 4.10
C PRO A 190 -10.18 -9.69 3.99
N SER A 191 -9.97 -9.17 2.79
CA SER A 191 -9.90 -7.74 2.55
C SER A 191 -11.24 -7.01 2.81
N SER A 192 -12.37 -7.65 2.52
CA SER A 192 -13.71 -7.13 2.82
C SER A 192 -14.02 -7.18 4.31
N LEU A 193 -13.56 -8.23 5.00
CA LEU A 193 -13.70 -8.33 6.47
C LEU A 193 -12.89 -7.22 7.17
N ILE A 194 -11.70 -6.90 6.67
CA ILE A 194 -10.90 -5.78 7.18
C ILE A 194 -11.65 -4.45 7.02
N ASP A 195 -12.25 -4.20 5.84
CA ASP A 195 -13.05 -3.00 5.61
C ASP A 195 -14.25 -2.94 6.57
N LEU A 196 -14.91 -4.06 6.80
CA LEU A 196 -16.03 -4.15 7.73
C LEU A 196 -15.59 -3.88 9.17
N VAL A 197 -14.49 -4.51 9.62
CA VAL A 197 -13.92 -4.30 10.96
C VAL A 197 -13.54 -2.84 11.20
N ALA A 198 -13.10 -2.13 10.17
CA ALA A 198 -12.72 -0.71 10.27
C ALA A 198 -13.92 0.22 10.54
N ILE A 199 -15.12 -0.13 10.07
CA ILE A 199 -16.34 0.68 10.24
C ILE A 199 -17.24 0.17 11.37
N LEU A 200 -17.16 -1.14 11.70
CA LEU A 200 -18.03 -1.83 12.64
C LEU A 200 -18.09 -1.17 14.04
N PRO A 201 -16.96 -0.74 14.66
CA PRO A 201 -16.99 -0.15 15.99
C PRO A 201 -17.92 1.06 16.11
N TYR A 202 -17.99 1.89 15.06
CA TYR A 202 -18.87 3.05 15.04
C TYR A 202 -20.36 2.64 15.08
N TYR A 203 -20.76 1.63 14.29
CA TYR A 203 -22.13 1.16 14.25
C TYR A 203 -22.52 0.36 15.50
N LEU A 204 -21.59 -0.41 16.08
CA LEU A 204 -21.84 -1.14 17.32
C LEU A 204 -22.19 -0.21 18.50
N GLN A 205 -21.63 0.97 18.54
CA GLN A 205 -21.92 1.95 19.58
C GLN A 205 -23.40 2.43 19.56
N PHE A 206 -24.07 2.37 18.39
CA PHE A 206 -25.50 2.70 18.28
C PHE A 206 -26.41 1.51 18.57
N LEU A 207 -25.91 0.27 18.33
CA LEU A 207 -26.70 -0.95 18.48
C LEU A 207 -26.64 -1.53 19.89
N PHE A 208 -25.52 -1.34 20.57
CA PHE A 208 -25.29 -1.93 21.89
C PHE A 208 -24.81 -0.83 22.86
N ALA A 209 -25.29 -0.88 24.10
CA ALA A 209 -24.81 -0.03 25.19
C ALA A 209 -23.43 -0.52 25.72
N VAL A 210 -22.46 -0.64 24.82
CA VAL A 210 -21.10 -1.12 25.14
C VAL A 210 -20.26 0.03 25.66
N ASP A 211 -19.29 -0.24 26.53
CA ASP A 211 -18.37 0.75 27.05
C ASP A 211 -17.64 1.48 25.89
N LEU A 212 -17.92 2.77 25.79
CA LEU A 212 -17.40 3.64 24.72
C LEU A 212 -15.86 3.70 24.69
N ARG A 213 -15.19 3.38 25.82
CA ARG A 213 -13.72 3.39 25.91
C ARG A 213 -13.11 2.28 25.06
N PHE A 214 -13.66 1.06 25.16
CA PHE A 214 -13.19 -0.08 24.37
C PHE A 214 -13.41 0.14 22.87
N ILE A 215 -14.59 0.65 22.49
CA ILE A 215 -14.92 0.95 21.09
C ILE A 215 -13.94 2.00 20.50
N ARG A 216 -13.52 2.99 21.31
CA ARG A 216 -12.54 3.99 20.89
C ARG A 216 -11.21 3.36 20.48
N VAL A 217 -10.72 2.40 21.27
CA VAL A 217 -9.48 1.67 20.94
C VAL A 217 -9.62 0.89 19.62
N LEU A 218 -10.78 0.27 19.38
CA LEU A 218 -11.02 -0.49 18.16
C LEU A 218 -10.98 0.36 16.88
N ARG A 219 -11.17 1.69 16.98
CA ARG A 219 -11.05 2.60 15.84
C ARG A 219 -9.66 2.56 15.20
N VAL A 220 -8.61 2.20 15.98
CA VAL A 220 -7.25 2.03 15.45
C VAL A 220 -7.17 0.91 14.41
N LEU A 221 -8.07 -0.10 14.47
CA LEU A 221 -8.09 -1.20 13.51
C LEU A 221 -8.33 -0.76 12.06
N ARG A 222 -8.80 0.47 11.83
CA ARG A 222 -8.89 1.06 10.47
C ARG A 222 -7.54 1.13 9.76
N ILE A 223 -6.41 1.10 10.47
CA ILE A 223 -5.06 1.01 9.89
C ILE A 223 -4.91 -0.26 9.03
N LEU A 224 -5.61 -1.34 9.38
CA LEU A 224 -5.59 -2.57 8.61
C LEU A 224 -6.09 -2.39 7.17
N LYS A 225 -6.88 -1.35 6.89
CA LYS A 225 -7.30 -1.00 5.51
C LYS A 225 -6.12 -0.71 4.59
N LEU A 226 -4.96 -0.28 5.13
CA LEU A 226 -3.74 -0.07 4.34
C LEU A 226 -3.24 -1.35 3.67
N THR A 227 -3.59 -2.52 4.22
CA THR A 227 -3.22 -3.82 3.61
C THR A 227 -3.79 -4.00 2.22
N ARG A 228 -4.92 -3.37 1.91
CA ARG A 228 -5.55 -3.42 0.59
C ARG A 228 -4.76 -2.65 -0.47
N TYR A 229 -4.14 -1.55 -0.08
CA TYR A 229 -3.44 -0.62 -0.98
C TYR A 229 -1.96 -0.95 -1.15
N ASN A 230 -1.47 -1.97 -0.47
CA ASN A 230 -0.07 -2.36 -0.50
C ASN A 230 0.09 -3.77 -1.06
N THR A 231 0.59 -3.86 -2.30
CA THR A 231 0.84 -5.13 -2.99
C THR A 231 1.88 -5.99 -2.26
N ALA A 232 2.85 -5.38 -1.55
CA ALA A 232 3.83 -6.12 -0.77
C ALA A 232 3.18 -6.88 0.39
N LEU A 233 2.13 -6.34 1.01
CA LEU A 233 1.40 -7.03 2.08
C LEU A 233 0.58 -8.21 1.55
N THR A 234 0.00 -8.10 0.35
CA THR A 234 -0.68 -9.24 -0.29
C THR A 234 0.31 -10.34 -0.66
N THR A 235 1.48 -9.98 -1.19
CA THR A 235 2.57 -10.92 -1.47
C THR A 235 3.05 -11.59 -0.19
N PHE A 236 3.25 -10.83 0.89
CA PHE A 236 3.61 -11.39 2.19
C PHE A 236 2.57 -12.39 2.71
N ALA A 237 1.27 -12.07 2.60
CA ALA A 237 0.19 -12.99 3.00
C ALA A 237 0.18 -14.27 2.16
N MET A 238 0.48 -14.19 0.86
CA MET A 238 0.63 -15.37 -0.01
C MET A 238 1.81 -16.24 0.42
N VAL A 239 2.96 -15.64 0.70
CA VAL A 239 4.15 -16.33 1.22
C VAL A 239 3.83 -17.04 2.53
N LEU A 240 3.22 -16.35 3.48
CA LEU A 240 2.84 -16.92 4.77
C LEU A 240 1.86 -18.12 4.60
N LYS A 241 0.91 -18.01 3.67
CA LYS A 241 -0.01 -19.11 3.35
C LYS A 241 0.73 -20.30 2.70
N ARG A 242 1.71 -20.04 1.84
CA ARG A 242 2.53 -21.08 1.18
C ARG A 242 3.39 -21.82 2.18
N GLU A 243 4.09 -21.08 3.02
CA GLU A 243 5.05 -21.60 3.99
C GLU A 243 4.43 -21.92 5.35
N LYS A 244 3.09 -21.95 5.46
CA LYS A 244 2.39 -22.14 6.73
C LYS A 244 2.84 -23.37 7.53
N ARG A 245 3.26 -24.46 6.85
CA ARG A 245 3.71 -25.68 7.51
C ARG A 245 5.08 -25.47 8.18
N ALA A 246 6.05 -24.93 7.47
CA ALA A 246 7.38 -24.66 8.00
C ALA A 246 7.31 -23.60 9.10
N PHE A 247 6.56 -22.51 8.84
CA PHE A 247 6.36 -21.44 9.81
C PHE A 247 5.67 -21.93 11.08
N SER A 248 4.57 -22.70 10.96
CA SER A 248 3.86 -23.24 12.13
C SER A 248 4.70 -24.24 12.93
N ALA A 249 5.56 -25.03 12.27
CA ALA A 249 6.48 -25.92 12.96
C ALA A 249 7.53 -25.14 13.77
N ALA A 250 8.12 -24.09 13.18
CA ALA A 250 9.06 -23.22 13.89
C ALA A 250 8.39 -22.52 15.09
N MET A 251 7.18 -21.99 14.90
CA MET A 251 6.41 -21.36 15.98
C MET A 251 6.03 -22.35 17.09
N PHE A 252 5.65 -23.58 16.72
CA PHE A 252 5.35 -24.63 17.70
C PHE A 252 6.59 -24.97 18.55
N ILE A 253 7.76 -25.13 17.93
CA ILE A 253 9.02 -25.37 18.65
C ILE A 253 9.34 -24.19 19.58
N THR A 254 9.16 -22.95 19.12
CA THR A 254 9.36 -21.74 19.93
C THR A 254 8.45 -21.74 21.16
N VAL A 255 7.17 -22.00 20.99
CA VAL A 255 6.19 -22.07 22.08
C VAL A 255 6.55 -23.19 23.04
N LEU A 256 6.91 -24.39 22.54
CA LEU A 256 7.28 -25.53 23.35
C LEU A 256 8.53 -25.23 24.21
N ILE A 257 9.57 -24.66 23.62
CA ILE A 257 10.80 -24.28 24.36
C ILE A 257 10.49 -23.18 25.38
N THR A 258 9.64 -22.23 25.06
CA THR A 258 9.20 -21.19 26.00
C THR A 258 8.52 -21.81 27.22
N PHE A 259 7.60 -22.76 26.99
CA PHE A 259 6.89 -23.48 28.06
C PHE A 259 7.84 -24.26 28.96
N LEU A 260 8.73 -25.05 28.34
CA LEU A 260 9.72 -25.85 29.08
C LEU A 260 10.67 -24.96 29.87
N SER A 261 11.17 -23.88 29.25
CA SER A 261 12.07 -22.93 29.90
C SER A 261 11.42 -22.21 31.08
N GLY A 262 10.16 -21.79 30.91
CA GLY A 262 9.39 -21.18 31.98
C GLY A 262 9.19 -22.13 33.17
N ALA A 263 8.84 -23.38 32.87
CA ALA A 263 8.64 -24.40 33.90
C ALA A 263 9.97 -24.74 34.67
N ILE A 264 11.07 -24.89 33.93
CA ILE A 264 12.36 -25.21 34.50
C ILE A 264 12.86 -24.07 35.39
N VAL A 265 12.77 -22.82 34.91
CA VAL A 265 13.22 -21.65 35.69
C VAL A 265 12.32 -21.39 36.89
N TYR A 266 11.00 -21.62 36.76
CA TYR A 266 10.10 -21.54 37.88
C TYR A 266 10.54 -22.45 39.03
N GLU A 267 10.89 -23.70 38.73
CA GLU A 267 11.30 -24.67 39.75
C GLU A 267 12.59 -24.23 40.48
N PHE A 268 13.55 -23.65 39.77
CA PHE A 268 14.81 -23.21 40.38
C PHE A 268 14.74 -21.88 41.11
N GLU A 269 13.87 -20.95 40.65
CA GLU A 269 13.87 -19.58 41.13
C GLU A 269 12.73 -19.29 42.12
N HIS A 270 11.62 -20.04 42.09
CA HIS A 270 10.47 -19.77 42.94
C HIS A 270 10.83 -19.73 44.44
N ALA A 271 11.66 -20.69 44.93
CA ALA A 271 12.09 -20.71 46.32
C ALA A 271 13.04 -19.55 46.68
N ALA A 272 13.85 -19.08 45.74
CA ALA A 272 14.82 -18.00 45.95
C ALA A 272 14.22 -16.62 45.75
N GLN A 273 13.24 -16.48 44.86
CA GLN A 273 12.56 -15.22 44.51
C GLN A 273 11.04 -15.39 44.36
N PRO A 274 10.33 -15.69 45.45
CA PRO A 274 8.89 -15.98 45.42
C PRO A 274 8.04 -14.79 44.94
N GLU A 275 8.54 -13.57 45.06
CA GLU A 275 7.85 -12.36 44.58
C GLU A 275 7.99 -12.14 43.09
N LYS A 276 9.09 -12.59 42.49
CA LYS A 276 9.39 -12.40 41.07
C LYS A 276 8.95 -13.59 40.21
N PHE A 277 9.15 -14.80 40.72
CA PHE A 277 8.72 -16.06 40.10
C PHE A 277 7.60 -16.70 40.91
N ASP A 278 6.52 -15.91 41.19
CA ASP A 278 5.35 -16.34 41.97
C ASP A 278 4.53 -17.42 41.27
N THR A 279 4.47 -17.37 39.96
CA THR A 279 3.66 -18.28 39.12
C THR A 279 4.40 -18.72 37.87
N MET A 280 4.04 -19.90 37.35
CA MET A 280 4.54 -20.39 36.07
C MET A 280 4.31 -19.44 34.88
N PRO A 281 3.14 -18.80 34.72
CA PRO A 281 2.95 -17.79 33.68
C PRO A 281 3.94 -16.62 33.76
N ARG A 282 4.35 -16.22 34.94
CA ARG A 282 5.33 -15.14 35.13
C ARG A 282 6.75 -15.60 34.76
N ALA A 283 7.09 -16.84 35.05
CA ALA A 283 8.33 -17.46 34.57
C ALA A 283 8.32 -17.62 33.04
N MET A 284 7.18 -17.94 32.44
CA MET A 284 7.02 -17.96 30.98
C MET A 284 7.16 -16.57 30.37
N TYR A 285 6.63 -15.53 30.99
CA TYR A 285 6.86 -14.14 30.55
C TYR A 285 8.36 -13.85 30.47
N TRP A 286 9.14 -14.21 31.54
CA TRP A 286 10.59 -14.07 31.52
C TRP A 286 11.23 -14.86 30.36
N ALA A 287 10.80 -16.12 30.15
CA ALA A 287 11.33 -16.96 29.08
C ALA A 287 11.09 -16.34 27.69
N VAL A 288 9.87 -15.80 27.43
CA VAL A 288 9.55 -15.12 26.19
C VAL A 288 10.44 -13.92 25.94
N ILE A 289 10.60 -13.01 26.92
CA ILE A 289 11.40 -11.79 26.74
C ILE A 289 12.89 -12.10 26.61
N THR A 290 13.36 -13.20 27.22
CA THR A 290 14.75 -13.66 27.11
C THR A 290 15.01 -14.30 25.75
N LEU A 291 14.15 -15.24 25.30
CA LEU A 291 14.24 -15.87 23.99
C LEU A 291 14.11 -14.85 22.86
N ALA A 292 13.21 -13.89 22.99
CA ALA A 292 13.02 -12.82 22.01
C ALA A 292 14.15 -11.77 22.03
N SER A 293 15.16 -11.94 22.90
CA SER A 293 16.28 -11.00 23.08
C SER A 293 15.84 -9.55 23.46
N VAL A 294 14.66 -9.40 24.09
CA VAL A 294 14.16 -8.12 24.58
C VAL A 294 14.81 -7.74 25.91
N GLY A 295 14.79 -8.68 26.88
CA GLY A 295 15.53 -8.58 28.14
C GLY A 295 15.28 -7.32 28.97
N TYR A 296 14.03 -7.04 29.39
CA TYR A 296 13.72 -5.87 30.21
C TYR A 296 14.49 -5.81 31.55
N GLY A 297 14.89 -6.96 32.09
CA GLY A 297 15.64 -7.04 33.34
C GLY A 297 14.81 -6.88 34.61
N ASP A 298 13.51 -6.74 34.50
CA ASP A 298 12.54 -6.68 35.62
C ASP A 298 12.48 -7.99 36.40
N ILE A 299 12.64 -9.11 35.72
CA ILE A 299 12.69 -10.48 36.22
C ILE A 299 13.92 -11.17 35.61
N SER A 300 14.76 -11.75 36.46
CA SER A 300 15.95 -12.52 36.05
C SER A 300 16.33 -13.55 37.11
N PRO A 301 16.83 -14.74 36.71
CA PRO A 301 17.34 -15.77 37.64
C PRO A 301 18.53 -15.27 38.47
N VAL A 302 18.52 -15.62 39.77
CA VAL A 302 19.59 -15.31 40.71
C VAL A 302 20.30 -16.56 41.20
N THR A 303 19.67 -17.74 41.08
CA THR A 303 20.31 -18.98 41.49
C THR A 303 21.39 -19.37 40.48
N PRO A 304 22.51 -19.97 40.90
CA PRO A 304 23.58 -20.42 40.01
C PRO A 304 23.10 -21.37 38.90
N ILE A 305 22.14 -22.24 39.23
CA ILE A 305 21.54 -23.20 38.28
C ILE A 305 20.66 -22.47 37.28
N GLY A 306 19.79 -21.54 37.74
CA GLY A 306 18.95 -20.70 36.90
C GLY A 306 19.77 -19.83 35.94
N GLN A 307 20.88 -19.26 36.41
CA GLN A 307 21.83 -18.50 35.59
C GLN A 307 22.53 -19.36 34.53
N ALA A 308 23.02 -20.55 34.90
CA ALA A 308 23.63 -21.48 33.96
C ALA A 308 22.62 -21.92 32.89
N PHE A 309 21.38 -22.23 33.28
CA PHE A 309 20.29 -22.53 32.34
C PHE A 309 19.99 -21.33 31.42
N THR A 310 19.98 -20.11 31.97
CA THR A 310 19.74 -18.89 31.18
C THR A 310 20.80 -18.69 30.10
N MET A 311 22.10 -18.98 30.37
CA MET A 311 23.15 -18.89 29.37
C MET A 311 22.90 -19.85 28.19
N VAL A 312 22.51 -21.09 28.47
CA VAL A 312 22.19 -22.07 27.43
C VAL A 312 20.96 -21.63 26.65
N LEU A 313 19.91 -21.15 27.36
CA LEU A 313 18.68 -20.68 26.75
C LEU A 313 18.92 -19.47 25.86
N ALA A 314 19.75 -18.52 26.24
CA ALA A 314 20.07 -17.33 25.45
C ALA A 314 20.75 -17.70 24.12
N ILE A 315 21.70 -18.67 24.14
CA ILE A 315 22.34 -19.15 22.90
C ILE A 315 21.31 -19.84 21.98
N LEU A 316 20.47 -20.70 22.54
CA LEU A 316 19.38 -21.35 21.78
C LEU A 316 18.38 -20.37 21.23
N GLY A 317 18.06 -19.33 22.01
CA GLY A 317 17.10 -18.27 21.65
C GLY A 317 17.49 -17.53 20.37
N ILE A 318 18.78 -17.24 20.18
CA ILE A 318 19.26 -16.57 18.96
C ILE A 318 18.89 -17.39 17.72
N GLY A 319 19.18 -18.70 17.72
CA GLY A 319 18.82 -19.58 16.60
C GLY A 319 17.31 -19.74 16.41
N LEU A 320 16.58 -19.85 17.52
CA LEU A 320 15.15 -20.13 17.51
C LEU A 320 14.34 -18.96 16.93
N VAL A 321 14.68 -17.71 17.29
CA VAL A 321 14.01 -16.51 16.75
C VAL A 321 14.39 -16.26 15.29
N ALA A 322 15.62 -16.64 14.89
CA ALA A 322 16.07 -16.52 13.51
C ALA A 322 15.31 -17.43 12.54
N LEU A 323 14.80 -18.60 12.99
CA LEU A 323 14.14 -19.57 12.12
C LEU A 323 12.88 -19.04 11.44
N PRO A 324 11.85 -18.53 12.15
CA PRO A 324 10.66 -17.96 11.50
C PRO A 324 10.99 -16.79 10.57
N ALA A 325 11.90 -15.91 11.00
CA ALA A 325 12.33 -14.76 10.22
C ALA A 325 13.06 -15.17 8.93
N GLY A 326 13.96 -16.16 9.03
CA GLY A 326 14.69 -16.70 7.90
C GLY A 326 13.79 -17.40 6.88
N ILE A 327 12.85 -18.22 7.33
CA ILE A 327 11.87 -18.91 6.49
C ILE A 327 11.04 -17.87 5.70
N LEU A 328 10.50 -16.86 6.38
CA LEU A 328 9.70 -15.84 5.72
C LEU A 328 10.52 -14.95 4.79
N GLY A 329 11.73 -14.57 5.18
CA GLY A 329 12.62 -13.73 4.37
C GLY A 329 13.04 -14.43 3.08
N SER A 330 13.46 -15.69 3.15
CA SER A 330 13.80 -16.50 1.97
C SER A 330 12.60 -16.69 1.06
N ALA A 331 11.47 -17.15 1.60
CA ALA A 331 10.27 -17.41 0.82
C ALA A 331 9.67 -16.13 0.18
N PHE A 332 9.80 -14.99 0.83
CA PHE A 332 9.40 -13.70 0.25
C PHE A 332 10.29 -13.31 -0.93
N SER A 333 11.61 -13.47 -0.78
CA SER A 333 12.56 -13.23 -1.87
C SER A 333 12.28 -14.13 -3.07
N ASP A 334 12.07 -15.43 -2.83
CA ASP A 334 11.78 -16.42 -3.86
C ASP A 334 10.45 -16.10 -4.59
N GLN A 335 9.43 -15.66 -3.85
CA GLN A 335 8.15 -15.27 -4.44
C GLN A 335 8.30 -14.06 -5.36
N LEU A 336 9.06 -13.04 -4.94
CA LEU A 336 9.33 -11.87 -5.78
C LEU A 336 10.13 -12.25 -7.04
N HIS A 337 11.10 -13.14 -6.92
CA HIS A 337 11.84 -13.66 -8.08
C HIS A 337 10.93 -14.39 -9.04
N GLN A 338 10.10 -15.31 -8.55
CA GLN A 338 9.15 -16.06 -9.38
C GLN A 338 8.17 -15.14 -10.11
N GLN A 339 7.62 -14.14 -9.43
CA GLN A 339 6.71 -13.16 -10.06
C GLN A 339 7.41 -12.40 -11.21
N ARG A 340 8.66 -11.97 -10.98
CA ARG A 340 9.46 -11.25 -11.99
C ARG A 340 9.82 -12.14 -13.17
N GLU A 341 10.20 -13.40 -12.94
CA GLU A 341 10.52 -14.36 -14.00
C GLU A 341 9.29 -14.71 -14.84
N GLN A 342 8.13 -14.91 -14.19
CA GLN A 342 6.88 -15.16 -14.90
C GLN A 342 6.50 -13.96 -15.78
N MET A 343 6.61 -12.76 -15.28
CA MET A 343 6.32 -11.55 -16.03
C MET A 343 7.31 -11.35 -17.19
N LEU A 344 8.63 -11.55 -16.93
CA LEU A 344 9.66 -11.42 -17.94
C LEU A 344 9.39 -12.40 -19.10
N LYS A 345 9.09 -13.66 -18.76
CA LYS A 345 8.73 -14.67 -19.77
C LYS A 345 7.48 -14.29 -20.56
N ALA A 346 6.44 -13.81 -19.89
CA ALA A 346 5.22 -13.34 -20.57
C ALA A 346 5.50 -12.19 -21.56
N VAL A 347 6.40 -11.26 -21.19
CA VAL A 347 6.83 -10.16 -22.07
C VAL A 347 7.69 -10.70 -23.23
N GLU A 348 8.63 -11.62 -22.97
CA GLU A 348 9.45 -12.24 -24.00
C GLU A 348 8.60 -13.03 -25.01
N ASP A 349 7.61 -13.79 -24.54
CA ASP A 349 6.68 -14.56 -25.38
C ASP A 349 5.80 -13.60 -26.23
N ALA A 350 5.30 -12.51 -25.66
CA ALA A 350 4.49 -11.51 -26.37
C ALA A 350 5.32 -10.69 -27.38
N PHE A 351 6.62 -10.54 -27.15
CA PHE A 351 7.53 -9.78 -28.02
C PHE A 351 8.31 -10.67 -29.00
N ALA A 352 7.95 -11.95 -29.13
CA ALA A 352 8.69 -12.92 -29.93
C ALA A 352 8.79 -12.57 -31.42
N ASP A 353 7.79 -11.88 -31.98
CA ASP A 353 7.76 -11.39 -33.36
C ASP A 353 8.35 -9.99 -33.54
N GLY A 354 8.80 -9.34 -32.45
CA GLY A 354 9.40 -8.00 -32.43
C GLY A 354 8.39 -6.85 -32.42
N ILE A 355 7.09 -7.12 -32.36
CA ILE A 355 6.01 -6.11 -32.34
C ILE A 355 5.06 -6.43 -31.18
N LEU A 356 4.78 -5.44 -30.36
CA LEU A 356 3.79 -5.58 -29.29
C LEU A 356 2.43 -5.03 -29.79
N THR A 357 1.46 -5.90 -29.96
CA THR A 357 0.11 -5.52 -30.39
C THR A 357 -0.72 -4.96 -29.21
N GLU A 358 -1.79 -4.21 -29.49
CA GLU A 358 -2.69 -3.67 -28.44
C GLU A 358 -3.35 -4.80 -27.61
N ASP A 359 -3.63 -5.95 -28.21
CA ASP A 359 -4.19 -7.10 -27.52
C ASP A 359 -3.18 -7.77 -26.59
N GLU A 360 -1.91 -7.87 -26.99
CA GLU A 360 -0.83 -8.38 -26.15
C GLU A 360 -0.50 -7.43 -25.02
N GLU A 361 -0.50 -6.12 -25.28
CA GLU A 361 -0.29 -5.13 -24.21
C GLU A 361 -1.39 -5.22 -23.15
N ARG A 362 -2.64 -5.46 -23.56
CA ARG A 362 -3.74 -5.69 -22.64
C ARG A 362 -3.57 -6.99 -21.84
N MET A 363 -3.16 -8.08 -22.47
CA MET A 363 -2.88 -9.35 -21.79
C MET A 363 -1.73 -9.22 -20.78
N LEU A 364 -0.68 -8.51 -21.14
CA LEU A 364 0.44 -8.24 -20.24
C LEU A 364 0.02 -7.36 -19.03
N GLU A 365 -0.87 -6.41 -19.24
CA GLU A 365 -1.42 -5.59 -18.17
C GLU A 365 -2.31 -6.41 -17.22
N GLU A 366 -3.14 -7.33 -17.74
CA GLU A 366 -3.90 -8.27 -16.91
C GLU A 366 -2.96 -9.19 -16.10
N GLU A 367 -1.87 -9.66 -16.72
CA GLU A 367 -0.86 -10.49 -16.05
C GLU A 367 -0.11 -9.70 -14.96
N ARG A 368 0.25 -8.43 -15.23
CA ARG A 368 0.84 -7.51 -14.23
C ARG A 368 -0.02 -7.42 -12.98
N ILE A 369 -1.32 -7.18 -13.18
CA ILE A 369 -2.29 -7.09 -12.08
C ILE A 369 -2.40 -8.43 -11.34
N ARG A 370 -2.43 -9.55 -12.06
CA ARG A 370 -2.47 -10.90 -11.49
C ARG A 370 -1.24 -11.19 -10.63
N LEU A 371 -0.06 -10.79 -11.08
CA LEU A 371 1.21 -10.99 -10.39
C LEU A 371 1.48 -9.92 -9.31
N HIS A 372 0.57 -8.96 -9.13
CA HIS A 372 0.71 -7.86 -8.18
C HIS A 372 1.98 -7.02 -8.36
N LEU A 373 2.44 -6.85 -9.60
CA LEU A 373 3.60 -6.01 -9.92
C LEU A 373 3.19 -4.55 -10.05
N SER A 374 4.04 -3.64 -9.55
CA SER A 374 3.84 -2.21 -9.78
C SER A 374 4.11 -1.85 -11.25
N GLU A 375 3.51 -0.73 -11.72
CA GLU A 375 3.73 -0.21 -13.05
C GLU A 375 5.24 0.02 -13.33
N GLU A 376 5.98 0.55 -12.35
CA GLU A 376 7.43 0.77 -12.47
C GLU A 376 8.22 -0.54 -12.63
N GLN A 377 7.83 -1.59 -11.91
CA GLN A 377 8.47 -2.90 -12.03
C GLN A 377 8.20 -3.52 -13.40
N PHE A 378 6.97 -3.40 -13.89
CA PHE A 378 6.55 -3.88 -15.19
C PHE A 378 7.33 -3.19 -16.32
N GLU A 379 7.39 -1.87 -16.32
CA GLU A 379 8.14 -1.11 -17.33
C GLU A 379 9.63 -1.49 -17.36
N LYS A 380 10.25 -1.70 -16.19
CA LYS A 380 11.64 -2.17 -16.13
C LYS A 380 11.82 -3.57 -16.73
N LEU A 381 10.86 -4.47 -16.54
CA LEU A 381 10.90 -5.82 -17.12
C LEU A 381 10.68 -5.77 -18.63
N LYS A 382 9.73 -4.95 -19.08
CA LYS A 382 9.45 -4.69 -20.51
C LYS A 382 10.72 -4.19 -21.24
N GLN A 383 11.39 -3.18 -20.67
CA GLN A 383 12.65 -2.68 -21.22
C GLN A 383 13.77 -3.74 -21.27
N ARG A 384 13.86 -4.60 -20.26
CA ARG A 384 14.85 -5.70 -20.23
C ARG A 384 14.57 -6.75 -21.30
N ALA A 385 13.31 -7.14 -21.50
CA ALA A 385 12.92 -8.10 -22.53
C ALA A 385 13.25 -7.58 -23.92
N ILE A 386 12.88 -6.32 -24.20
CA ILE A 386 13.19 -5.64 -25.47
C ILE A 386 14.70 -5.59 -25.72
N ALA A 387 15.49 -5.24 -24.70
CA ALA A 387 16.95 -5.19 -24.80
C ALA A 387 17.57 -6.55 -25.09
N ARG A 388 17.06 -7.63 -24.49
CA ARG A 388 17.52 -8.99 -24.77
C ARG A 388 17.21 -9.40 -26.20
N HIS A 389 15.99 -9.20 -26.66
CA HIS A 389 15.58 -9.53 -28.04
C HIS A 389 16.45 -8.80 -29.07
N SER A 390 16.71 -7.51 -28.87
CA SER A 390 17.58 -6.73 -29.76
C SER A 390 19.02 -7.26 -29.79
N THR A 391 19.53 -7.75 -28.66
CA THR A 391 20.89 -8.33 -28.57
C THR A 391 20.95 -9.69 -29.27
N GLU A 392 19.94 -10.55 -29.11
CA GLU A 392 19.86 -11.85 -29.76
C GLU A 392 19.74 -11.72 -31.28
N VAL A 393 18.90 -10.80 -31.77
CA VAL A 393 18.77 -10.49 -33.20
C VAL A 393 20.11 -10.00 -33.77
N THR A 394 20.81 -9.10 -33.07
CA THR A 394 22.11 -8.58 -33.51
C THR A 394 23.16 -9.69 -33.53
N ALA A 395 23.19 -10.58 -32.52
CA ALA A 395 24.10 -11.70 -32.48
C ALA A 395 23.84 -12.70 -33.62
N ALA A 396 22.58 -12.97 -33.93
CA ALA A 396 22.20 -13.86 -35.05
C ALA A 396 22.66 -13.32 -36.41
N TYR A 397 22.60 -11.99 -36.63
CA TYR A 397 23.09 -11.35 -37.86
C TYR A 397 24.62 -11.27 -37.95
N THR A 398 25.36 -11.40 -36.84
CA THR A 398 26.85 -11.36 -36.82
C THR A 398 27.45 -12.73 -37.13
N ILE A 399 26.69 -13.82 -37.08
CA ILE A 399 27.13 -15.20 -37.33
C ILE A 399 26.89 -15.63 -38.79
N ILE A 400 26.12 -14.86 -39.54
CA ILE A 400 25.88 -15.07 -40.99
C ILE A 400 26.82 -14.15 -41.78
#